data_01013f2843956e631add06d35bc41f5c
#
_entry.id   01013f2843956e631add06d35bc41f5c
#
_cell.length_a   1.000
_cell.length_b   1.000
_cell.length_c   1.000
_cell.angle_alpha   90.00
_cell.angle_beta   90.00
_cell.angle_gamma   90.00
#
_symmetry.space_group_name_H-M   'P 1'
#
loop_
_entity.id
_entity.type
_entity.pdbx_description
1 polymer ?
#
loop_
_entity_poly.entity_id
_entity_poly.type
_entity_poly.pdbx_seq_one_letter_code
_entity_poly.pdbx_strand_id
1 'polypeptide(L)'
;MNSRQAIKKLTWILNANYDGTSQYITFSYAKDKRPENPAALRKDVEKLLRGIRAAQKKAGTVAKYVWVPEVGERGAAHVHMCLNHIDTQVLKGLWDKGWITIKPMDDSGQYAKLAAYFVKYSEKTMKTAEGFGGKRYNSSRNLVIPEPEKTTIRSRNAYNHTIQVPSGWYLDKESVREAWHEVTGFMYFTYTLVKNGKKRKQKNRDTYSLNLETGEIEITENQQAERN
;
A
#
# COMPACT_ATOMS: atom_id res chain seq x y z
N MET A 1 -7.94 0.12 -15.52
CA MET A 1 -7.78 -0.63 -14.24
C MET A 1 -8.81 -0.09 -13.27
N ASN A 2 -9.69 -0.94 -12.71
CA ASN A 2 -10.68 -0.51 -11.73
C ASN A 2 -10.00 -0.23 -10.37
N SER A 3 -10.73 0.45 -9.46
CA SER A 3 -10.19 0.89 -8.17
C SER A 3 -9.73 -0.27 -7.28
N ARG A 4 -10.47 -1.38 -7.25
CA ARG A 4 -10.10 -2.58 -6.47
C ARG A 4 -8.77 -3.18 -6.94
N GLN A 5 -8.58 -3.29 -8.25
CA GLN A 5 -7.31 -3.78 -8.82
C GLN A 5 -6.16 -2.81 -8.56
N ALA A 6 -6.42 -1.49 -8.62
CA ALA A 6 -5.42 -0.48 -8.30
C ALA A 6 -4.98 -0.56 -6.84
N ILE A 7 -5.93 -0.68 -5.91
CA ILE A 7 -5.65 -0.84 -4.48
C ILE A 7 -4.84 -2.11 -4.24
N LYS A 8 -5.27 -3.26 -4.78
CA LYS A 8 -4.57 -4.54 -4.63
C LYS A 8 -3.12 -4.45 -5.12
N LYS A 9 -2.92 -3.93 -6.33
CA LYS A 9 -1.57 -3.78 -6.91
C LYS A 9 -0.71 -2.80 -6.11
N LEU A 10 -1.28 -1.67 -5.69
CA LEU A 10 -0.56 -0.69 -4.87
C LEU A 10 -0.21 -1.25 -3.49
N THR A 11 -1.11 -2.02 -2.86
CA THR A 11 -0.82 -2.72 -1.60
C THR A 11 0.41 -3.62 -1.73
N TRP A 12 0.49 -4.44 -2.78
CA TRP A 12 1.65 -5.29 -3.01
C TRP A 12 2.94 -4.49 -3.19
N ILE A 13 2.87 -3.39 -3.95
CA ILE A 13 4.03 -2.51 -4.16
C ILE A 13 4.46 -1.88 -2.83
N LEU A 14 3.53 -1.35 -2.04
CA LEU A 14 3.86 -0.74 -0.76
C LEU A 14 4.47 -1.76 0.22
N ASN A 15 3.85 -2.94 0.36
CA ASN A 15 4.33 -4.00 1.25
C ASN A 15 5.73 -4.54 0.86
N ALA A 16 6.06 -4.54 -0.44
CA ALA A 16 7.35 -5.05 -0.92
C ALA A 16 8.51 -4.03 -0.83
N ASN A 17 8.20 -2.73 -0.67
CA ASN A 17 9.22 -1.68 -0.81
C ASN A 17 9.38 -0.79 0.42
N TYR A 18 8.44 -0.81 1.37
CA TYR A 18 8.44 0.09 2.51
C TYR A 18 8.31 -0.67 3.83
N ASP A 19 8.77 -0.05 4.89
CA ASP A 19 8.78 -0.55 6.26
C ASP A 19 8.66 0.63 7.26
N GLY A 20 8.78 0.36 8.55
CA GLY A 20 8.70 1.39 9.60
C GLY A 20 9.80 2.45 9.56
N THR A 21 10.88 2.28 8.78
CA THR A 21 11.89 3.31 8.54
C THR A 21 11.49 4.29 7.45
N SER A 22 10.53 3.90 6.63
CA SER A 22 10.02 4.69 5.52
C SER A 22 9.06 5.79 5.99
N GLN A 23 8.81 6.77 5.15
CA GLN A 23 8.08 7.98 5.50
C GLN A 23 6.84 8.14 4.63
N TYR A 24 5.71 8.45 5.28
CA TYR A 24 4.53 9.00 4.64
C TYR A 24 4.53 10.52 4.78
N ILE A 25 4.51 11.20 3.64
CA ILE A 25 4.72 12.65 3.57
C ILE A 25 3.54 13.30 2.88
N THR A 26 3.07 14.41 3.43
CA THR A 26 2.11 15.30 2.79
C THR A 26 2.77 16.64 2.52
N PHE A 27 2.90 17.00 1.26
CA PHE A 27 3.33 18.32 0.82
C PHE A 27 2.09 19.16 0.55
N SER A 28 1.94 20.26 1.27
CA SER A 28 0.78 21.16 1.18
C SER A 28 1.21 22.49 0.56
N TYR A 29 0.39 23.04 -0.32
CA TYR A 29 0.62 24.36 -0.90
C TYR A 29 0.06 25.47 -0.02
N ALA A 30 0.80 26.54 0.17
CA ALA A 30 0.27 27.80 0.68
C ALA A 30 -0.73 28.38 -0.32
N LYS A 31 -1.70 29.18 0.15
CA LYS A 31 -2.81 29.67 -0.66
C LYS A 31 -2.33 30.45 -1.90
N ASP A 32 -1.30 31.27 -1.74
CA ASP A 32 -0.67 32.11 -2.77
C ASP A 32 0.29 31.34 -3.71
N LYS A 33 0.62 30.08 -3.39
CA LYS A 33 1.54 29.23 -4.15
C LYS A 33 0.88 28.00 -4.78
N ARG A 34 -0.45 27.96 -4.76
CA ARG A 34 -1.21 26.85 -5.35
C ARG A 34 -0.97 26.77 -6.86
N PRO A 35 -0.81 25.56 -7.40
CA PRO A 35 -0.65 25.40 -8.84
C PRO A 35 -1.97 25.77 -9.55
N GLU A 36 -1.86 26.54 -10.61
CA GLU A 36 -3.01 26.99 -11.41
C GLU A 36 -3.68 25.84 -12.17
N ASN A 37 -2.93 24.80 -12.48
CA ASN A 37 -3.40 23.68 -13.26
C ASN A 37 -2.60 22.40 -12.96
N PRO A 38 -3.05 21.23 -13.45
CA PRO A 38 -2.37 19.96 -13.26
C PRO A 38 -0.93 19.90 -13.78
N ALA A 39 -0.63 20.61 -14.85
CA ALA A 39 0.71 20.63 -15.44
C ALA A 39 1.69 21.40 -14.52
N ALA A 40 1.25 22.50 -13.92
CA ALA A 40 2.02 23.26 -12.95
C ALA A 40 2.33 22.41 -11.70
N LEU A 41 1.32 21.71 -11.13
CA LEU A 41 1.52 20.79 -10.02
C LEU A 41 2.54 19.70 -10.38
N ARG A 42 2.40 19.09 -11.54
CA ARG A 42 3.33 18.05 -12.02
C ARG A 42 4.75 18.57 -12.12
N LYS A 43 4.95 19.77 -12.66
CA LYS A 43 6.26 20.43 -12.77
C LYS A 43 6.89 20.67 -11.39
N ASP A 44 6.11 21.12 -10.41
CA ASP A 44 6.56 21.28 -9.02
C ASP A 44 6.99 19.96 -8.39
N VAL A 45 6.18 18.90 -8.56
CA VAL A 45 6.52 17.57 -8.07
C VAL A 45 7.77 17.00 -8.77
N GLU A 46 7.94 17.22 -10.06
CA GLU A 46 9.14 16.80 -10.79
C GLU A 46 10.40 17.53 -10.28
N LYS A 47 10.30 18.81 -9.96
CA LYS A 47 11.39 19.58 -9.30
C LYS A 47 11.74 18.96 -7.96
N LEU A 48 10.73 18.73 -7.12
CA LEU A 48 10.88 18.07 -5.81
C LEU A 48 11.55 16.68 -5.95
N LEU A 49 11.08 15.83 -6.85
CA LEU A 49 11.63 14.50 -7.07
C LEU A 49 13.07 14.52 -7.59
N ARG A 50 13.46 15.53 -8.38
CA ARG A 50 14.87 15.72 -8.77
C ARG A 50 15.72 16.02 -7.55
N GLY A 51 15.29 16.92 -6.66
CA GLY A 51 15.97 17.22 -5.41
C GLY A 51 16.09 16.01 -4.48
N ILE A 52 15.01 15.26 -4.29
CA ILE A 52 15.00 14.02 -3.48
C ILE A 52 16.01 13.02 -4.03
N ARG A 53 16.00 12.76 -5.35
CA ARG A 53 16.95 11.81 -5.97
C ARG A 53 18.41 12.27 -5.82
N ALA A 54 18.68 13.56 -5.97
CA ALA A 54 20.01 14.11 -5.79
C ALA A 54 20.50 13.97 -4.33
N ALA A 55 19.63 14.29 -3.37
CA ALA A 55 19.95 14.17 -1.95
C ALA A 55 20.20 12.71 -1.54
N GLN A 56 19.35 11.78 -1.98
CA GLN A 56 19.52 10.35 -1.70
C GLN A 56 20.78 9.78 -2.35
N LYS A 57 21.09 10.19 -3.59
CA LYS A 57 22.35 9.80 -4.24
C LYS A 57 23.57 10.29 -3.45
N LYS A 58 23.54 11.53 -2.93
CA LYS A 58 24.59 12.08 -2.07
C LYS A 58 24.74 11.27 -0.76
N ALA A 59 23.63 10.76 -0.22
CA ALA A 59 23.62 9.91 0.96
C ALA A 59 23.92 8.43 0.67
N GLY A 60 24.33 8.05 -0.54
CA GLY A 60 24.65 6.68 -0.93
C GLY A 60 23.42 5.76 -1.07
N THR A 61 22.23 6.34 -1.20
CA THR A 61 20.96 5.60 -1.31
C THR A 61 20.23 5.92 -2.63
N VAL A 62 19.18 5.16 -2.93
CA VAL A 62 18.37 5.37 -4.14
C VAL A 62 16.94 5.68 -3.74
N ALA A 63 16.38 6.76 -4.30
CA ALA A 63 15.02 7.16 -4.00
C ALA A 63 14.00 6.15 -4.51
N LYS A 64 13.16 5.65 -3.59
CA LYS A 64 11.98 4.84 -3.86
C LYS A 64 10.74 5.61 -3.41
N TYR A 65 9.84 5.91 -4.32
CA TYR A 65 8.65 6.69 -3.99
C TYR A 65 7.40 6.23 -4.73
N VAL A 66 6.27 6.43 -4.08
CA VAL A 66 4.92 6.42 -4.67
C VAL A 66 4.24 7.72 -4.27
N TRP A 67 3.59 8.41 -5.20
CA TRP A 67 2.88 9.64 -4.89
C TRP A 67 1.57 9.79 -5.66
N VAL A 68 0.67 10.57 -5.07
CA VAL A 68 -0.62 10.97 -5.66
C VAL A 68 -0.88 12.44 -5.39
N PRO A 69 -1.48 13.18 -6.32
CA PRO A 69 -2.00 14.51 -6.06
C PRO A 69 -3.36 14.41 -5.37
N GLU A 70 -3.67 15.36 -4.52
CA GLU A 70 -5.01 15.64 -4.01
C GLU A 70 -5.33 17.11 -4.24
N VAL A 71 -6.46 17.37 -4.90
CA VAL A 71 -7.01 18.71 -5.01
C VAL A 71 -8.40 18.73 -4.39
N GLY A 72 -8.54 19.49 -3.32
CA GLY A 72 -9.82 19.66 -2.63
C GLY A 72 -10.76 20.61 -3.40
N GLU A 73 -12.05 20.60 -3.06
CA GLU A 73 -13.10 21.40 -3.69
C GLU A 73 -12.81 22.91 -3.68
N ARG A 74 -12.08 23.41 -2.69
CA ARG A 74 -11.65 24.81 -2.57
C ARG A 74 -10.29 25.08 -3.22
N GLY A 75 -9.83 24.21 -4.11
CA GLY A 75 -8.53 24.33 -4.79
C GLY A 75 -7.32 24.10 -3.88
N ALA A 76 -7.50 23.58 -2.66
CA ALA A 76 -6.37 23.22 -1.80
C ALA A 76 -5.65 22.02 -2.42
N ALA A 77 -4.42 22.24 -2.86
CA ALA A 77 -3.61 21.21 -3.48
C ALA A 77 -2.64 20.59 -2.45
N HIS A 78 -2.54 19.26 -2.48
CA HIS A 78 -1.60 18.47 -1.69
C HIS A 78 -0.96 17.40 -2.56
N VAL A 79 0.22 16.96 -2.16
CA VAL A 79 0.89 15.78 -2.74
C VAL A 79 1.16 14.81 -1.60
N HIS A 80 0.57 13.64 -1.68
CA HIS A 80 0.81 12.55 -0.74
C HIS A 80 1.88 11.63 -1.30
N MET A 81 2.88 11.28 -0.50
CA MET A 81 4.02 10.50 -0.94
C MET A 81 4.44 9.48 0.11
N CYS A 82 4.62 8.20 -0.32
CA CYS A 82 5.46 7.25 0.40
C CYS A 82 6.88 7.35 -0.14
N LEU A 83 7.86 7.47 0.73
CA LEU A 83 9.27 7.61 0.39
C LEU A 83 10.10 6.77 1.34
N ASN A 84 11.13 6.08 0.84
CA ASN A 84 12.13 5.49 1.72
C ASN A 84 12.86 6.61 2.50
N HIS A 85 13.48 6.25 3.63
CA HIS A 85 14.03 7.23 4.56
C HIS A 85 14.89 8.30 3.90
N ILE A 86 14.63 9.56 4.24
CA ILE A 86 15.43 10.74 3.92
C ILE A 86 15.46 11.67 5.14
N ASP A 87 16.56 12.38 5.32
CA ASP A 87 16.66 13.38 6.39
C ASP A 87 15.57 14.46 6.24
N THR A 88 14.88 14.74 7.34
CA THR A 88 13.73 15.64 7.36
C THR A 88 14.11 17.10 7.08
N GLN A 89 15.31 17.53 7.48
CA GLN A 89 15.78 18.89 7.21
C GLN A 89 16.10 19.06 5.73
N VAL A 90 16.73 18.05 5.12
CA VAL A 90 16.96 18.03 3.67
C VAL A 90 15.62 18.13 2.93
N LEU A 91 14.64 17.32 3.35
CA LEU A 91 13.32 17.32 2.70
C LEU A 91 12.60 18.66 2.83
N LYS A 92 12.66 19.28 4.02
CA LYS A 92 12.11 20.63 4.25
C LYS A 92 12.75 21.68 3.33
N GLY A 93 14.06 21.60 3.09
CA GLY A 93 14.77 22.49 2.19
C GLY A 93 14.39 22.34 0.71
N LEU A 94 13.79 21.21 0.32
CA LEU A 94 13.38 20.94 -1.06
C LEU A 94 11.97 21.44 -1.39
N TRP A 95 11.15 21.81 -0.40
CA TRP A 95 9.77 22.26 -0.60
C TRP A 95 9.59 23.71 -0.17
N ASP A 96 9.48 24.59 -1.15
CA ASP A 96 9.31 26.04 -0.99
C ASP A 96 7.87 26.54 -1.23
N LYS A 97 6.91 25.60 -1.41
CA LYS A 97 5.52 25.94 -1.78
C LYS A 97 4.55 25.99 -0.61
N GLY A 98 4.96 25.59 0.59
CA GLY A 98 4.09 25.57 1.77
C GLY A 98 4.61 24.65 2.87
N TRP A 99 3.72 23.82 3.43
CA TRP A 99 4.04 23.00 4.60
C TRP A 99 4.32 21.56 4.23
N ILE A 100 5.11 20.89 5.07
CA ILE A 100 5.37 19.45 4.98
C ILE A 100 4.93 18.80 6.29
N THR A 101 4.13 17.77 6.19
CA THR A 101 3.84 16.85 7.29
C THR A 101 4.51 15.52 7.01
N ILE A 102 5.35 15.05 7.94
CA ILE A 102 6.09 13.80 7.80
C ILE A 102 5.67 12.86 8.94
N LYS A 103 5.28 11.65 8.59
CA LYS A 103 4.94 10.58 9.53
C LYS A 103 5.76 9.33 9.18
N PRO A 104 6.32 8.62 10.17
CA PRO A 104 6.90 7.30 9.88
C PRO A 104 5.78 6.36 9.40
N MET A 105 6.11 5.45 8.51
CA MET A 105 5.23 4.34 8.19
C MET A 105 5.24 3.35 9.37
N ASP A 106 4.16 2.60 9.53
CA ASP A 106 4.10 1.61 10.62
C ASP A 106 4.93 0.34 10.30
N ASP A 107 5.23 -0.43 11.34
CA ASP A 107 5.99 -1.68 11.24
C ASP A 107 5.10 -2.90 10.89
N SER A 108 3.82 -2.69 10.55
CA SER A 108 2.88 -3.80 10.28
C SER A 108 3.25 -4.60 9.04
N GLY A 109 3.92 -3.95 8.07
CA GLY A 109 4.15 -4.51 6.75
C GLY A 109 2.86 -4.70 5.94
N GLN A 110 1.72 -4.13 6.40
CA GLN A 110 0.42 -4.20 5.74
C GLN A 110 -0.14 -2.81 5.47
N TYR A 111 0.03 -2.36 4.24
CA TYR A 111 -0.33 -1.01 3.83
C TYR A 111 -1.60 -0.93 2.96
N ALA A 112 -2.52 -1.91 3.09
CA ALA A 112 -3.76 -1.92 2.31
C ALA A 112 -4.64 -0.68 2.57
N LYS A 113 -4.73 -0.23 3.83
CA LYS A 113 -5.48 1.00 4.20
C LYS A 113 -4.86 2.24 3.54
N LEU A 114 -3.53 2.33 3.52
CA LEU A 114 -2.80 3.43 2.86
C LEU A 114 -2.95 3.38 1.34
N ALA A 115 -2.89 2.20 0.73
CA ALA A 115 -3.13 2.02 -0.70
C ALA A 115 -4.56 2.45 -1.10
N ALA A 116 -5.56 2.07 -0.30
CA ALA A 116 -6.95 2.49 -0.51
C ALA A 116 -7.10 4.01 -0.39
N TYR A 117 -6.43 4.61 0.57
CA TYR A 117 -6.38 6.06 0.78
C TYR A 117 -5.80 6.78 -0.45
N PHE A 118 -4.66 6.34 -0.97
CA PHE A 118 -4.04 6.91 -2.17
C PHE A 118 -4.96 6.84 -3.38
N VAL A 119 -5.57 5.68 -3.63
CA VAL A 119 -6.48 5.51 -4.77
C VAL A 119 -7.71 6.39 -4.62
N LYS A 120 -8.29 6.49 -3.40
CA LYS A 120 -9.43 7.37 -3.11
C LYS A 120 -9.12 8.85 -3.41
N TYR A 121 -7.95 9.35 -3.00
CA TYR A 121 -7.55 10.74 -3.29
C TYR A 121 -7.36 10.98 -4.77
N SER A 122 -6.69 10.06 -5.45
CA SER A 122 -6.54 10.14 -6.90
C SER A 122 -7.89 10.18 -7.61
N GLU A 123 -8.86 9.36 -7.20
CA GLU A 123 -10.21 9.35 -7.77
C GLU A 123 -10.98 10.64 -7.49
N LYS A 124 -10.89 11.14 -6.25
CA LYS A 124 -11.49 12.42 -5.89
C LYS A 124 -10.93 13.53 -6.79
N THR A 125 -9.61 13.62 -6.90
CA THR A 125 -8.93 14.64 -7.73
C THR A 125 -9.32 14.52 -9.20
N MET A 126 -9.44 13.29 -9.74
CA MET A 126 -9.90 13.09 -11.13
C MET A 126 -11.33 13.56 -11.38
N LYS A 127 -12.18 13.55 -10.34
CA LYS A 127 -13.58 14.02 -10.43
C LYS A 127 -13.72 15.52 -10.23
N THR A 128 -12.88 16.13 -9.38
CA THR A 128 -13.01 17.53 -8.94
C THR A 128 -12.13 18.48 -9.69
N ALA A 129 -11.07 18.01 -10.33
CA ALA A 129 -10.10 18.86 -11.02
C ALA A 129 -9.91 18.37 -12.46
N GLU A 130 -10.35 19.20 -13.41
CA GLU A 130 -10.21 18.95 -14.83
C GLU A 130 -8.73 18.78 -15.22
N GLY A 131 -8.43 17.80 -16.10
CA GLY A 131 -7.08 17.53 -16.58
C GLY A 131 -6.21 16.64 -15.69
N PHE A 132 -6.65 16.23 -14.49
CA PHE A 132 -5.94 15.26 -13.65
C PHE A 132 -6.21 13.78 -14.05
N GLY A 133 -6.77 13.55 -15.23
CA GLY A 133 -6.96 12.19 -15.75
C GLY A 133 -5.64 11.43 -15.92
N GLY A 134 -5.64 10.11 -15.74
CA GLY A 134 -4.48 9.26 -15.99
C GLY A 134 -4.24 8.19 -14.94
N LYS A 135 -3.02 8.10 -14.42
CA LYS A 135 -2.62 7.05 -13.48
C LYS A 135 -3.22 7.25 -12.10
N ARG A 136 -3.69 6.16 -11.48
CA ARG A 136 -4.21 6.16 -10.10
C ARG A 136 -3.14 6.51 -9.05
N TYR A 137 -1.88 6.30 -9.37
CA TYR A 137 -0.71 6.71 -8.60
C TYR A 137 0.51 6.79 -9.52
N ASN A 138 1.51 7.54 -9.10
CA ASN A 138 2.80 7.64 -9.76
C ASN A 138 3.87 7.00 -8.87
N SER A 139 4.87 6.37 -9.49
CA SER A 139 5.91 5.66 -8.74
C SER A 139 7.27 5.77 -9.41
N SER A 140 8.32 5.60 -8.62
CA SER A 140 9.68 5.40 -9.14
C SER A 140 9.77 4.05 -9.87
N ARG A 141 10.69 3.96 -10.85
CA ARG A 141 10.84 2.76 -11.69
C ARG A 141 11.58 1.61 -11.00
N ASN A 142 12.25 1.89 -9.89
CA ASN A 142 13.09 0.95 -9.15
C ASN A 142 12.35 0.25 -7.99
N LEU A 143 11.02 0.31 -7.98
CA LEU A 143 10.22 -0.44 -7.02
C LEU A 143 10.16 -1.92 -7.41
N VAL A 144 10.22 -2.78 -6.42
CA VAL A 144 9.87 -4.19 -6.58
C VAL A 144 8.38 -4.29 -6.83
N ILE A 145 8.00 -4.90 -7.93
CA ILE A 145 6.60 -5.18 -8.28
C ILE A 145 6.40 -6.68 -8.13
N PRO A 146 5.73 -7.14 -7.05
CA PRO A 146 5.49 -8.57 -6.88
C PRO A 146 4.62 -9.13 -8.01
N GLU A 147 5.05 -10.25 -8.56
CA GLU A 147 4.27 -10.99 -9.54
C GLU A 147 3.55 -12.15 -8.85
N PRO A 148 2.28 -12.41 -9.19
CA PRO A 148 1.54 -13.52 -8.61
C PRO A 148 2.07 -14.84 -9.16
N GLU A 149 2.40 -15.77 -8.27
CA GLU A 149 2.64 -17.15 -8.62
C GLU A 149 1.29 -17.85 -8.90
N LYS A 150 1.25 -18.66 -9.95
CA LYS A 150 0.06 -19.42 -10.36
C LYS A 150 0.36 -20.92 -10.30
N THR A 151 -0.42 -21.63 -9.51
CA THR A 151 -0.34 -23.08 -9.40
C THR A 151 -1.68 -23.70 -9.73
N THR A 152 -1.69 -24.74 -10.57
CA THR A 152 -2.90 -25.50 -10.88
C THR A 152 -3.02 -26.66 -9.91
N ILE A 153 -4.08 -26.66 -9.11
CA ILE A 153 -4.39 -27.76 -8.18
C ILE A 153 -5.40 -28.69 -8.86
N ARG A 154 -5.06 -29.98 -9.01
CA ARG A 154 -5.89 -30.98 -9.66
C ARG A 154 -6.59 -31.94 -8.67
N SER A 155 -6.46 -31.71 -7.38
CA SER A 155 -7.09 -32.54 -6.34
C SER A 155 -8.59 -32.25 -6.23
N ARG A 156 -9.41 -33.30 -5.96
CA ARG A 156 -10.84 -33.09 -5.62
C ARG A 156 -11.04 -32.26 -4.36
N ASN A 157 -10.07 -32.25 -3.45
CA ASN A 157 -10.05 -31.47 -2.22
C ASN A 157 -9.31 -30.11 -2.39
N ALA A 158 -9.14 -29.64 -3.62
CA ALA A 158 -8.44 -28.39 -3.90
C ALA A 158 -9.12 -27.19 -3.25
N TYR A 159 -10.42 -27.28 -3.06
CA TYR A 159 -11.23 -26.23 -2.47
C TYR A 159 -11.52 -26.56 -1.01
N ASN A 160 -10.52 -26.37 -0.15
CA ASN A 160 -10.72 -26.39 1.28
C ASN A 160 -10.69 -24.96 1.83
N HIS A 161 -11.56 -24.66 2.79
CA HIS A 161 -11.64 -23.36 3.44
C HIS A 161 -10.66 -23.22 4.62
N THR A 162 -9.68 -24.10 4.70
CA THR A 162 -8.66 -24.12 5.75
C THR A 162 -7.49 -23.24 5.36
N ILE A 163 -7.21 -22.24 6.18
CA ILE A 163 -6.08 -21.33 6.01
C ILE A 163 -4.96 -21.76 6.96
N GLN A 164 -3.87 -22.25 6.41
CA GLN A 164 -2.67 -22.53 7.18
C GLN A 164 -1.77 -21.30 7.22
N VAL A 165 -1.52 -20.78 8.43
CA VAL A 165 -0.66 -19.63 8.63
C VAL A 165 0.76 -20.10 8.96
N PRO A 166 1.75 -19.81 8.10
CA PRO A 166 3.14 -20.17 8.37
C PRO A 166 3.67 -19.45 9.62
N SER A 167 4.65 -20.06 10.29
CA SER A 167 5.33 -19.41 11.42
C SER A 167 5.91 -18.06 11.00
N GLY A 168 5.70 -17.03 11.81
CA GLY A 168 6.13 -15.66 11.50
C GLY A 168 5.18 -14.86 10.61
N TRP A 169 3.98 -15.37 10.34
CA TRP A 169 2.92 -14.68 9.62
C TRP A 169 1.65 -14.63 10.48
N TYR A 170 0.74 -13.74 10.18
CA TYR A 170 -0.62 -13.72 10.74
C TYR A 170 -1.66 -13.52 9.64
N LEU A 171 -2.88 -13.95 9.91
CA LEU A 171 -4.01 -13.77 9.01
C LEU A 171 -4.65 -12.39 9.23
N ASP A 172 -4.73 -11.59 8.17
CA ASP A 172 -5.61 -10.42 8.16
C ASP A 172 -7.06 -10.90 7.99
N LYS A 173 -7.77 -11.06 9.12
CA LYS A 173 -9.14 -11.60 9.15
C LYS A 173 -10.11 -10.76 8.31
N GLU A 174 -9.92 -9.45 8.25
CA GLU A 174 -10.76 -8.55 7.43
C GLU A 174 -10.57 -8.78 5.91
N SER A 175 -9.49 -9.46 5.51
CA SER A 175 -9.20 -9.75 4.11
C SER A 175 -9.83 -11.03 3.58
N VAL A 176 -10.37 -11.88 4.46
CA VAL A 176 -10.99 -13.16 4.07
C VAL A 176 -12.28 -12.88 3.31
N ARG A 177 -12.37 -13.43 2.10
CA ARG A 177 -13.53 -13.30 1.23
C ARG A 177 -13.78 -14.59 0.48
N GLU A 178 -15.02 -14.97 0.42
CA GLU A 178 -15.54 -16.01 -0.44
C GLU A 178 -16.65 -15.44 -1.29
N ALA A 179 -16.66 -15.72 -2.57
CA ALA A 179 -17.70 -15.27 -3.48
C ALA A 179 -17.70 -16.08 -4.79
N TRP A 180 -18.80 -16.00 -5.51
CA TRP A 180 -18.92 -16.49 -6.87
C TRP A 180 -18.41 -15.48 -7.86
N HIS A 181 -17.66 -15.93 -8.85
CA HIS A 181 -17.23 -15.07 -9.95
C HIS A 181 -18.40 -14.92 -10.94
N GLU A 182 -18.91 -13.71 -11.06
CA GLU A 182 -20.16 -13.39 -11.81
C GLU A 182 -20.14 -13.89 -13.27
N VAL A 183 -18.97 -13.89 -13.91
CA VAL A 183 -18.83 -14.28 -15.32
C VAL A 183 -18.59 -15.78 -15.49
N THR A 184 -17.79 -16.39 -14.64
CA THR A 184 -17.39 -17.81 -14.81
C THR A 184 -18.22 -18.78 -13.99
N GLY A 185 -19.00 -18.30 -13.03
CA GLY A 185 -19.77 -19.11 -12.10
C GLY A 185 -18.95 -19.94 -11.12
N PHE A 186 -17.62 -19.78 -11.08
CA PHE A 186 -16.76 -20.47 -10.14
C PHE A 186 -16.64 -19.72 -8.82
N MET A 187 -16.64 -20.47 -7.73
CA MET A 187 -16.32 -19.94 -6.42
C MET A 187 -14.85 -19.56 -6.32
N TYR A 188 -14.56 -18.48 -5.63
CA TYR A 188 -13.19 -18.10 -5.26
C TYR A 188 -13.10 -17.80 -3.77
N PHE A 189 -11.96 -18.15 -3.20
CA PHE A 189 -11.62 -17.89 -1.81
C PHE A 189 -10.32 -17.10 -1.76
N THR A 190 -10.31 -15.98 -1.04
CA THR A 190 -9.15 -15.11 -0.93
C THR A 190 -8.91 -14.66 0.50
N TYR A 191 -7.65 -14.57 0.87
CA TYR A 191 -7.21 -14.03 2.16
C TYR A 191 -5.83 -13.41 2.04
N THR A 192 -5.42 -12.67 3.04
CA THR A 192 -4.10 -12.04 3.10
C THR A 192 -3.36 -12.55 4.33
N LEU A 193 -2.18 -13.11 4.12
CA LEU A 193 -1.22 -13.38 5.18
C LEU A 193 -0.21 -12.23 5.24
N VAL A 194 0.04 -11.74 6.43
CA VAL A 194 0.98 -10.65 6.68
C VAL A 194 2.17 -11.18 7.47
N LYS A 195 3.37 -10.88 6.98
CA LYS A 195 4.60 -11.26 7.68
C LYS A 195 4.75 -10.44 8.96
N ASN A 196 4.99 -11.11 10.09
CA ASN A 196 5.26 -10.43 11.34
C ASN A 196 6.53 -9.58 11.22
N GLY A 197 6.46 -8.31 11.64
CA GLY A 197 7.64 -7.48 11.80
C GLY A 197 8.61 -8.09 12.84
N LYS A 198 9.85 -7.60 12.88
CA LYS A 198 10.93 -8.14 13.74
C LYS A 198 10.59 -8.28 15.25
N LYS A 199 9.48 -7.71 15.72
CA LYS A 199 9.08 -7.67 17.15
C LYS A 199 8.02 -8.71 17.55
N ARG A 200 7.37 -9.43 16.62
CA ARG A 200 6.38 -10.48 16.96
C ARG A 200 6.95 -11.86 16.63
N LYS A 201 7.55 -12.50 17.62
CA LYS A 201 7.79 -13.95 17.59
C LYS A 201 6.46 -14.65 17.92
N GLN A 202 5.70 -15.01 16.91
CA GLN A 202 4.59 -15.93 17.09
C GLN A 202 5.17 -17.35 17.13
N LYS A 203 5.00 -18.04 18.25
CA LYS A 203 5.60 -19.37 18.50
C LYS A 203 4.82 -20.50 17.83
N ASN A 204 3.58 -20.29 17.43
CA ASN A 204 2.68 -21.35 16.96
C ASN A 204 2.24 -21.12 15.51
N ARG A 205 2.04 -22.23 14.79
CA ARG A 205 1.37 -22.25 13.47
C ARG A 205 -0.13 -22.28 13.73
N ASP A 206 -0.79 -21.15 13.58
CA ASP A 206 -2.24 -21.11 13.74
C ASP A 206 -2.91 -21.62 12.45
N THR A 207 -3.91 -22.45 12.61
CA THR A 207 -4.78 -22.89 11.53
C THR A 207 -6.13 -22.21 11.67
N TYR A 208 -6.63 -21.65 10.60
CA TYR A 208 -7.94 -20.98 10.58
C TYR A 208 -8.85 -21.71 9.60
N SER A 209 -10.08 -21.90 10.00
CA SER A 209 -11.15 -22.39 9.12
C SER A 209 -12.28 -21.38 9.05
N LEU A 210 -12.86 -21.22 7.87
CA LEU A 210 -14.06 -20.41 7.68
C LEU A 210 -15.27 -21.30 7.87
N ASN A 211 -16.12 -20.99 8.85
CA ASN A 211 -17.43 -21.60 8.98
C ASN A 211 -18.34 -21.05 7.89
N LEU A 212 -18.78 -21.90 6.97
CA LEU A 212 -19.59 -21.50 5.82
C LEU A 212 -21.02 -21.12 6.18
N GLU A 213 -21.53 -21.59 7.31
CA GLU A 213 -22.92 -21.31 7.74
C GLU A 213 -22.98 -19.96 8.47
N THR A 214 -21.98 -19.66 9.33
CA THR A 214 -21.97 -18.44 10.15
C THR A 214 -21.12 -17.32 9.53
N GLY A 215 -20.22 -17.64 8.60
CA GLY A 215 -19.22 -16.70 8.06
C GLY A 215 -18.11 -16.34 9.06
N GLU A 216 -18.04 -17.03 10.19
CA GLU A 216 -17.03 -16.80 11.22
C GLU A 216 -15.74 -17.57 10.97
N ILE A 217 -14.63 -17.01 11.42
CA ILE A 217 -13.31 -17.63 11.32
C ILE A 217 -12.97 -18.29 12.65
N GLU A 218 -12.93 -19.62 12.65
CA GLU A 218 -12.55 -20.44 13.79
C GLU A 218 -11.03 -20.63 13.82
N ILE A 219 -10.43 -20.59 15.02
CA ILE A 219 -8.99 -20.79 15.23
C ILE A 219 -8.80 -22.21 15.80
N THR A 220 -8.04 -23.04 15.10
CA THR A 220 -7.61 -24.32 15.63
C THR A 220 -6.17 -24.18 16.11
N GLU A 221 -5.97 -24.07 17.42
CA GLU A 221 -4.63 -24.09 18.01
C GLU A 221 -4.03 -25.50 17.87
N ASN A 222 -2.88 -25.59 17.23
CA ASN A 222 -2.14 -26.86 17.20
C ASN A 222 -1.47 -27.10 18.56
N GLN A 223 -2.10 -27.87 19.42
CA GLN A 223 -1.56 -28.33 20.72
C GLN A 223 -0.43 -29.38 20.62
N GLN A 224 0.26 -29.49 19.48
CA GLN A 224 1.37 -30.44 19.30
C GLN A 224 2.75 -29.78 19.41
N ALA A 225 3.09 -29.23 20.56
CA ALA A 225 4.48 -28.87 20.88
C ALA A 225 4.82 -28.99 22.37
N GLU A 226 4.15 -29.89 23.11
CA GLU A 226 4.61 -30.31 24.45
C GLU A 226 4.74 -31.83 24.49
N ARG A 227 5.67 -32.37 23.73
CA ARG A 227 6.30 -33.69 23.97
C ARG A 227 7.62 -33.69 23.22
N ASN A 228 8.65 -33.21 23.85
CA ASN A 228 10.00 -33.78 24.06
C ASN A 228 10.91 -32.77 24.70
#